data_f129aa452cebec70bfbc4c62d2104ba0
#
_entry.id   f129aa452cebec70bfbc4c62d2104ba0
#
_cell.length_a   1.000
_cell.length_b   1.000
_cell.length_c   1.000
_cell.angle_alpha   90.00
_cell.angle_beta   90.00
_cell.angle_gamma   90.00
#
_symmetry.space_group_name_H-M   'P 1'
#
loop_
_entity.id
_entity.type
_entity.pdbx_description
1 polymer ?
#
loop_
_entity_poly.entity_id
_entity_poly.type
_entity_poly.pdbx_seq_one_letter_code
_entity_poly.pdbx_strand_id
1 'polypeptide(L)'
;VIFDRSWYNRAGVERVMGFASSQEYRRFLHQAPIFERLLVEDGIMLRKYWFSVSDEEQYKRFKSRRNDPLRQWKLSPMDLESITKWEDYSRAKDEMFVHTDIPSAPWYTVESEDKKRSRINVISHLLSTIPYEHTKPDLPEIPERPETTDYERPPREEFRYVPDVAAELEVGKQSKKKKKKKKK
;
A
#
# COMPACT_ATOMS: atom_id res chain seq x y z
N VAL A 1 5.54 12.90 6.72
CA VAL A 1 6.29 11.98 5.83
C VAL A 1 5.83 10.55 6.09
N ILE A 2 5.66 9.73 5.05
CA ILE A 2 5.34 8.30 5.16
C ILE A 2 6.50 7.52 4.55
N PHE A 3 7.04 6.58 5.31
CA PHE A 3 8.03 5.65 4.82
C PHE A 3 7.38 4.30 4.55
N ASP A 4 7.46 3.81 3.31
CA ASP A 4 7.18 2.43 2.99
C ASP A 4 8.48 1.63 3.16
N ARG A 5 8.56 0.82 4.22
CA ARG A 5 9.73 0.12 4.81
C ARG A 5 10.64 1.12 5.49
N SER A 6 11.35 1.85 5.52
CA SER A 6 12.20 2.74 6.31
C SER A 6 13.59 2.15 6.57
N TRP A 7 14.27 2.67 7.55
CA TRP A 7 15.54 2.15 8.07
C TRP A 7 15.43 0.71 8.60
N TYR A 8 14.24 0.25 8.91
CA TYR A 8 13.97 -1.12 9.36
C TYR A 8 14.17 -2.20 8.30
N ASN A 9 14.46 -1.85 7.04
CA ASN A 9 15.00 -2.81 6.08
C ASN A 9 16.22 -3.55 6.61
N ARG A 10 17.06 -2.89 7.43
CA ARG A 10 18.24 -3.49 8.07
C ARG A 10 17.87 -4.66 8.98
N ALA A 11 16.77 -4.54 9.74
CA ALA A 11 16.30 -5.61 10.62
C ALA A 11 15.44 -6.67 9.92
N GLY A 12 14.90 -6.36 8.76
CA GLY A 12 14.07 -7.25 7.95
C GLY A 12 14.86 -7.87 6.80
N VAL A 13 14.59 -7.37 5.59
CA VAL A 13 15.11 -7.96 4.34
C VAL A 13 16.64 -8.05 4.30
N GLU A 14 17.36 -7.03 4.76
CA GLU A 14 18.82 -7.04 4.71
C GLU A 14 19.41 -8.12 5.66
N ARG A 15 18.80 -8.34 6.81
CA ARG A 15 19.18 -9.40 7.75
C ARG A 15 18.89 -10.78 7.17
N VAL A 16 17.70 -11.00 6.65
CA VAL A 16 17.23 -12.31 6.18
C VAL A 16 17.93 -12.74 4.90
N MET A 17 18.18 -11.79 4.00
CA MET A 17 18.86 -12.05 2.72
C MET A 17 20.41 -12.01 2.83
N GLY A 18 20.93 -11.72 4.02
CA GLY A 18 22.39 -11.68 4.23
C GLY A 18 23.08 -10.44 3.65
N PHE A 19 22.32 -9.36 3.35
CA PHE A 19 22.91 -8.10 2.86
C PHE A 19 23.56 -7.28 3.97
N ALA A 20 23.14 -7.51 5.20
CA ALA A 20 23.76 -6.93 6.39
C ALA A 20 24.52 -8.01 7.18
N SER A 21 25.74 -7.68 7.60
CA SER A 21 26.52 -8.51 8.53
C SER A 21 25.84 -8.57 9.90
N SER A 22 26.17 -9.61 10.67
CA SER A 22 25.66 -9.75 12.05
C SER A 22 26.08 -8.59 12.96
N GLN A 23 27.20 -7.93 12.66
CA GLN A 23 27.68 -6.77 13.44
C GLN A 23 26.83 -5.52 13.10
N GLU A 24 26.56 -5.26 11.82
CA GLU A 24 25.72 -4.15 11.36
C GLU A 24 24.30 -4.30 11.87
N TYR A 25 23.75 -5.50 11.83
CA TYR A 25 22.43 -5.80 12.36
C TYR A 25 22.32 -5.50 13.86
N ARG A 26 23.25 -6.04 14.69
CA ARG A 26 23.24 -5.76 16.14
C ARG A 26 23.43 -4.29 16.45
N ARG A 27 24.30 -3.60 15.70
CA ARG A 27 24.50 -2.15 15.84
C ARG A 27 23.19 -1.41 15.53
N PHE A 28 22.50 -1.79 14.47
CA PHE A 28 21.22 -1.19 14.10
C PHE A 28 20.16 -1.36 15.20
N LEU A 29 19.98 -2.57 15.73
CA LEU A 29 19.03 -2.82 16.81
C LEU A 29 19.30 -1.98 18.07
N HIS A 30 20.55 -1.67 18.33
CA HIS A 30 20.93 -0.78 19.44
C HIS A 30 20.71 0.70 19.10
N GLN A 31 21.03 1.12 17.89
CA GLN A 31 21.01 2.54 17.49
C GLN A 31 19.61 3.04 17.11
N ALA A 32 18.77 2.21 16.52
CA ALA A 32 17.46 2.62 16.05
C ALA A 32 16.57 3.21 17.16
N PRO A 33 16.44 2.59 18.35
CA PRO A 33 15.67 3.18 19.45
C PRO A 33 16.21 4.51 19.95
N ILE A 34 17.54 4.68 19.93
CA ILE A 34 18.19 5.93 20.33
C ILE A 34 17.82 7.04 19.35
N PHE A 35 17.96 6.75 18.05
CA PHE A 35 17.60 7.70 16.99
C PHE A 35 16.11 8.06 17.03
N GLU A 36 15.23 7.09 17.21
CA GLU A 36 13.79 7.32 17.30
C GLU A 36 13.41 8.17 18.52
N ARG A 37 14.09 7.96 19.65
CA ARG A 37 13.90 8.79 20.84
C ARG A 37 14.30 10.24 20.58
N LEU A 38 15.41 10.48 19.92
CA LEU A 38 15.84 11.83 19.54
C LEU A 38 14.81 12.54 18.66
N LEU A 39 14.24 11.81 17.68
CA LEU A 39 13.17 12.35 16.83
C LEU A 39 11.93 12.75 17.65
N VAL A 40 11.54 11.91 18.61
CA VAL A 40 10.36 12.17 19.44
C VAL A 40 10.64 13.32 20.42
N GLU A 41 11.84 13.42 20.99
CA GLU A 41 12.27 14.52 21.87
C GLU A 41 12.31 15.86 21.11
N ASP A 42 12.62 15.82 19.80
CA ASP A 42 12.55 17.01 18.90
C ASP A 42 11.12 17.37 18.45
N GLY A 43 10.11 16.71 18.99
CA GLY A 43 8.69 16.99 18.74
C GLY A 43 8.07 16.25 17.56
N ILE A 44 8.78 15.29 16.94
CA ILE A 44 8.26 14.49 15.84
C ILE A 44 7.34 13.39 16.38
N MET A 45 6.11 13.34 15.91
CA MET A 45 5.17 12.26 16.21
C MET A 45 5.48 11.03 15.37
N LEU A 46 6.34 10.15 15.85
CA LEU A 46 6.70 8.91 15.18
C LEU A 46 5.65 7.82 15.45
N ARG A 47 5.17 7.17 14.40
CA ARG A 47 4.24 6.03 14.47
C ARG A 47 4.79 4.89 13.62
N LYS A 48 4.94 3.71 14.22
CA LYS A 48 5.47 2.51 13.55
C LYS A 48 4.37 1.48 13.39
N TYR A 49 4.13 1.04 12.15
CA TYR A 49 3.11 0.05 11.83
C TYR A 49 3.73 -1.19 11.17
N TRP A 50 3.38 -2.34 11.69
CA TRP A 50 3.72 -3.64 11.11
C TRP A 50 2.46 -4.29 10.53
N PHE A 51 2.41 -4.43 9.20
CA PHE A 51 1.29 -5.10 8.52
C PHE A 51 1.55 -6.60 8.48
N SER A 52 0.81 -7.35 9.28
CA SER A 52 0.94 -8.79 9.41
C SER A 52 -0.08 -9.52 8.54
N VAL A 53 0.35 -10.62 7.93
CA VAL A 53 -0.49 -11.59 7.24
C VAL A 53 -0.06 -13.00 7.64
N SER A 54 -0.94 -14.00 7.49
CA SER A 54 -0.57 -15.42 7.64
C SER A 54 0.28 -15.90 6.47
N ASP A 55 0.95 -17.01 6.66
CA ASP A 55 1.71 -17.70 5.60
C ASP A 55 0.78 -18.09 4.44
N GLU A 56 -0.40 -18.61 4.75
CA GLU A 56 -1.40 -18.98 3.76
C GLU A 56 -1.85 -17.80 2.90
N GLU A 57 -2.12 -16.63 3.54
CA GLU A 57 -2.54 -15.44 2.80
C GLU A 57 -1.38 -14.88 1.97
N GLN A 58 -0.15 -14.92 2.46
CA GLN A 58 1.04 -14.54 1.70
C GLN A 58 1.14 -15.39 0.43
N TYR A 59 1.10 -16.72 0.56
CA TYR A 59 1.19 -17.64 -0.56
C TYR A 59 0.05 -17.46 -1.57
N LYS A 60 -1.18 -17.27 -1.09
CA LYS A 60 -2.35 -16.97 -1.91
C LYS A 60 -2.14 -15.68 -2.73
N ARG A 61 -1.55 -14.64 -2.12
CA ARG A 61 -1.24 -13.37 -2.80
C ARG A 61 -0.19 -13.56 -3.89
N PHE A 62 0.84 -14.36 -3.67
CA PHE A 62 1.83 -14.68 -4.69
C PHE A 62 1.20 -15.44 -5.86
N LYS A 63 0.41 -16.46 -5.61
CA LYS A 63 -0.35 -17.18 -6.66
C LYS A 63 -1.26 -16.25 -7.45
N SER A 64 -1.98 -15.35 -6.76
CA SER A 64 -2.84 -14.37 -7.41
C SER A 64 -2.06 -13.42 -8.32
N ARG A 65 -0.88 -12.96 -7.90
CA ARG A 65 -0.02 -12.10 -8.74
C ARG A 65 0.48 -12.84 -9.97
N ARG A 66 0.95 -14.09 -9.82
CA ARG A 66 1.42 -14.90 -10.92
C ARG A 66 0.38 -15.11 -12.01
N ASN A 67 -0.89 -15.24 -11.61
CA ASN A 67 -1.99 -15.57 -12.52
C ASN A 67 -2.70 -14.32 -13.09
N ASP A 68 -2.28 -13.13 -12.72
CA ASP A 68 -2.88 -11.87 -13.18
C ASP A 68 -1.91 -11.10 -14.07
N PRO A 69 -2.16 -11.04 -15.40
CA PRO A 69 -1.29 -10.36 -16.36
C PRO A 69 -0.98 -8.90 -15.99
N LEU A 70 -1.91 -8.22 -15.30
CA LEU A 70 -1.73 -6.84 -14.86
C LEU A 70 -0.86 -6.69 -13.61
N ARG A 71 -0.52 -7.80 -12.93
CA ARG A 71 0.24 -7.80 -11.67
C ARG A 71 1.48 -8.69 -11.69
N GLN A 72 1.70 -9.47 -12.75
CA GLN A 72 2.88 -10.33 -12.89
C GLN A 72 4.19 -9.58 -12.76
N TRP A 73 4.26 -8.35 -13.27
CA TRP A 73 5.43 -7.48 -13.18
C TRP A 73 5.84 -7.12 -11.74
N LYS A 74 4.95 -7.33 -10.76
CA LYS A 74 5.23 -7.12 -9.33
C LYS A 74 5.90 -8.31 -8.66
N LEU A 75 6.10 -9.43 -9.37
CA LEU A 75 6.85 -10.57 -8.85
C LEU A 75 8.33 -10.42 -9.21
N SER A 76 9.15 -10.26 -8.20
CA SER A 76 10.60 -10.25 -8.33
C SER A 76 11.20 -11.59 -7.93
N PRO A 77 12.44 -11.91 -8.34
CA PRO A 77 13.17 -13.07 -7.82
C PRO A 77 13.27 -13.08 -6.29
N MET A 78 13.44 -11.91 -5.69
CA MET A 78 13.49 -11.74 -4.22
C MET A 78 12.16 -12.10 -3.55
N ASP A 79 11.02 -11.80 -4.18
CA ASP A 79 9.72 -12.22 -3.67
C ASP A 79 9.60 -13.74 -3.62
N LEU A 80 10.10 -14.44 -4.64
CA LEU A 80 10.08 -15.90 -4.69
C LEU A 80 11.00 -16.51 -3.62
N GLU A 81 12.17 -15.95 -3.40
CA GLU A 81 13.09 -16.37 -2.34
C GLU A 81 12.47 -16.13 -0.95
N SER A 82 11.76 -15.02 -0.75
CA SER A 82 11.13 -14.70 0.54
C SER A 82 10.07 -15.71 0.98
N ILE A 83 9.43 -16.42 0.03
CA ILE A 83 8.45 -17.48 0.34
C ILE A 83 9.11 -18.62 1.13
N THR A 84 10.34 -18.95 0.80
CA THR A 84 11.07 -20.05 1.47
C THR A 84 11.67 -19.65 2.82
N LYS A 85 11.65 -18.36 3.16
CA LYS A 85 12.28 -17.78 4.35
C LYS A 85 11.24 -17.23 5.36
N TRP A 86 10.03 -17.76 5.36
CA TRP A 86 8.96 -17.29 6.25
C TRP A 86 9.38 -17.27 7.73
N GLU A 87 9.98 -18.35 8.22
CA GLU A 87 10.43 -18.43 9.60
C GLU A 87 11.57 -17.44 9.91
N ASP A 88 12.51 -17.27 8.98
CA ASP A 88 13.62 -16.33 9.15
C ASP A 88 13.10 -14.90 9.28
N TYR A 89 12.11 -14.52 8.44
CA TYR A 89 11.45 -13.21 8.55
C TYR A 89 10.66 -13.07 9.84
N SER A 90 9.99 -14.12 10.30
CA SER A 90 9.24 -14.12 11.56
C SER A 90 10.18 -13.93 12.75
N ARG A 91 11.29 -14.66 12.80
CA ARG A 91 12.32 -14.52 13.84
C ARG A 91 12.95 -13.12 13.82
N ALA A 92 13.30 -12.62 12.63
CA ALA A 92 13.85 -11.28 12.48
C ALA A 92 12.88 -10.19 12.97
N LYS A 93 11.59 -10.32 12.67
CA LYS A 93 10.54 -9.42 13.16
C LYS A 93 10.42 -9.48 14.68
N ASP A 94 10.40 -10.68 15.27
CA ASP A 94 10.26 -10.83 16.72
C ASP A 94 11.46 -10.23 17.45
N GLU A 95 12.69 -10.49 16.99
CA GLU A 95 13.91 -9.90 17.54
C GLU A 95 13.92 -8.37 17.38
N MET A 96 13.49 -7.86 16.23
CA MET A 96 13.34 -6.43 16.00
C MET A 96 12.38 -5.79 17.01
N PHE A 97 11.23 -6.40 17.25
CA PHE A 97 10.24 -5.88 18.21
C PHE A 97 10.82 -5.86 19.64
N VAL A 98 11.45 -6.93 20.08
CA VAL A 98 12.09 -7.00 21.42
C VAL A 98 13.05 -5.84 21.65
N HIS A 99 13.79 -5.44 20.63
CA HIS A 99 14.83 -4.40 20.77
C HIS A 99 14.33 -2.98 20.48
N THR A 100 13.28 -2.83 19.70
CA THR A 100 12.89 -1.52 19.16
C THR A 100 11.45 -1.10 19.50
N ASP A 101 10.71 -1.91 20.24
CA ASP A 101 9.40 -1.50 20.78
C ASP A 101 9.63 -0.69 22.05
N ILE A 102 9.69 0.63 21.90
CA ILE A 102 9.94 1.58 22.97
C ILE A 102 8.70 2.42 23.29
N PRO A 103 8.47 2.81 24.55
CA PRO A 103 7.26 3.56 24.95
C PRO A 103 7.05 4.88 24.19
N SER A 104 8.15 5.58 23.84
CA SER A 104 8.09 6.83 23.07
C SER A 104 7.77 6.64 21.60
N ALA A 105 8.03 5.47 21.03
CA ALA A 105 7.76 5.10 19.65
C ALA A 105 7.40 3.60 19.55
N PRO A 106 6.18 3.22 19.97
CA PRO A 106 5.78 1.82 19.98
C PRO A 106 5.48 1.29 18.57
N TRP A 107 5.56 -0.04 18.41
CA TRP A 107 5.07 -0.75 17.26
C TRP A 107 3.58 -1.07 17.37
N TYR A 108 2.83 -0.80 16.32
CA TYR A 108 1.43 -1.19 16.18
C TYR A 108 1.32 -2.28 15.12
N THR A 109 0.86 -3.46 15.50
CA THR A 109 0.62 -4.55 14.55
C THR A 109 -0.76 -4.40 13.93
N VAL A 110 -0.81 -4.43 12.60
CA VAL A 110 -2.04 -4.32 11.80
C VAL A 110 -2.32 -5.68 11.16
N GLU A 111 -3.41 -6.31 11.53
CA GLU A 111 -3.91 -7.51 10.85
C GLU A 111 -4.31 -7.16 9.41
N SER A 112 -3.68 -7.81 8.41
CA SER A 112 -3.80 -7.43 7.02
C SER A 112 -4.29 -8.54 6.10
N GLU A 113 -4.97 -9.54 6.65
CA GLU A 113 -5.67 -10.57 5.88
C GLU A 113 -6.70 -9.92 4.92
N ASP A 114 -7.53 -9.03 5.42
CA ASP A 114 -8.42 -8.21 4.62
C ASP A 114 -7.83 -6.80 4.44
N LYS A 115 -7.39 -6.53 3.22
CA LYS A 115 -6.77 -5.23 2.87
C LYS A 115 -7.71 -4.03 3.03
N LYS A 116 -9.02 -4.21 2.88
CA LYS A 116 -9.98 -3.10 3.05
C LYS A 116 -10.12 -2.76 4.53
N ARG A 117 -10.31 -3.77 5.36
CA ARG A 117 -10.38 -3.60 6.81
C ARG A 117 -9.08 -3.02 7.37
N SER A 118 -7.93 -3.55 6.99
CA SER A 118 -6.64 -3.06 7.48
C SER A 118 -6.41 -1.58 7.15
N ARG A 119 -6.81 -1.14 5.96
CA ARG A 119 -6.72 0.29 5.57
C ARG A 119 -7.59 1.16 6.45
N ILE A 120 -8.84 0.79 6.67
CA ILE A 120 -9.76 1.54 7.53
C ILE A 120 -9.21 1.59 8.96
N ASN A 121 -8.77 0.45 9.49
CA ASN A 121 -8.28 0.34 10.86
C ASN A 121 -7.01 1.19 11.08
N VAL A 122 -6.04 1.12 10.16
CA VAL A 122 -4.79 1.90 10.32
C VAL A 122 -5.03 3.40 10.16
N ILE A 123 -5.90 3.81 9.24
CA ILE A 123 -6.26 5.23 9.08
C ILE A 123 -6.97 5.74 10.33
N SER A 124 -7.96 5.01 10.83
CA SER A 124 -8.69 5.36 12.05
C SER A 124 -7.74 5.46 13.26
N HIS A 125 -6.87 4.47 13.44
CA HIS A 125 -5.87 4.50 14.52
C HIS A 125 -4.90 5.67 14.36
N LEU A 126 -4.36 5.91 13.16
CA LEU A 126 -3.45 7.03 12.92
C LEU A 126 -4.12 8.37 13.27
N LEU A 127 -5.34 8.59 12.80
CA LEU A 127 -6.08 9.83 13.09
C LEU A 127 -6.39 9.99 14.58
N SER A 128 -6.66 8.91 15.32
CA SER A 128 -6.89 8.98 16.75
C SER A 128 -5.64 9.36 17.56
N THR A 129 -4.45 9.21 16.99
CA THR A 129 -3.17 9.53 17.66
C THR A 129 -2.64 10.93 17.33
N ILE A 130 -3.30 11.65 16.44
CA ILE A 130 -2.88 12.98 15.99
C ILE A 130 -3.95 14.00 16.44
N PRO A 131 -3.60 15.01 17.23
CA PRO A 131 -4.53 16.08 17.54
C PRO A 131 -4.81 16.89 16.26
N TYR A 132 -6.07 17.01 15.88
CA TYR A 132 -6.51 17.83 14.76
C TYR A 132 -7.89 18.43 15.04
N GLU A 133 -8.12 19.58 14.45
CA GLU A 133 -9.43 20.23 14.48
C GLU A 133 -10.11 20.11 13.12
N HIS A 134 -11.42 19.90 13.15
CA HIS A 134 -12.22 19.92 11.93
C HIS A 134 -12.38 21.37 11.46
N THR A 135 -11.60 21.74 10.48
CA THR A 135 -11.84 22.98 9.74
C THR A 135 -12.85 22.72 8.62
N LYS A 136 -13.93 23.51 8.59
CA LYS A 136 -14.80 23.50 7.40
C LYS A 136 -14.00 24.06 6.23
N PRO A 137 -13.86 23.32 5.11
CA PRO A 137 -13.20 23.88 3.95
C PRO A 137 -14.00 25.09 3.47
N ASP A 138 -13.30 26.18 3.22
CA ASP A 138 -13.85 27.32 2.51
C ASP A 138 -13.98 26.88 1.03
N LEU A 139 -15.17 26.41 0.67
CA LEU A 139 -15.44 25.94 -0.68
C LEU A 139 -15.76 27.15 -1.55
N PRO A 140 -15.01 27.38 -2.63
CA PRO A 140 -15.33 28.45 -3.55
C PRO A 140 -16.74 28.25 -4.16
N GLU A 141 -17.51 29.30 -4.22
CA GLU A 141 -18.79 29.26 -4.94
C GLU A 141 -18.54 28.96 -6.43
N ILE A 142 -19.30 28.04 -6.96
CA ILE A 142 -19.25 27.74 -8.40
C ILE A 142 -20.08 28.83 -9.09
N PRO A 143 -19.48 29.69 -9.92
CA PRO A 143 -20.22 30.73 -10.60
C PRO A 143 -21.29 30.13 -11.53
N GLU A 144 -22.39 30.81 -11.66
CA GLU A 144 -23.41 30.44 -12.63
C GLU A 144 -22.83 30.42 -14.04
N ARG A 145 -23.28 29.49 -14.86
CA ARG A 145 -22.88 29.46 -16.26
C ARG A 145 -23.43 30.71 -16.95
N PRO A 146 -22.59 31.45 -17.68
CA PRO A 146 -23.13 32.52 -18.53
C PRO A 146 -24.11 31.94 -19.57
N GLU A 147 -25.07 32.77 -19.96
CA GLU A 147 -25.96 32.42 -21.06
C GLU A 147 -25.19 32.02 -22.31
N THR A 148 -25.75 31.09 -23.07
CA THR A 148 -25.14 30.64 -24.32
C THR A 148 -25.05 31.80 -25.32
N THR A 149 -23.85 32.00 -25.85
CA THR A 149 -23.62 32.94 -26.95
C THR A 149 -24.02 32.32 -28.30
N ASP A 150 -23.95 33.09 -29.36
CA ASP A 150 -24.19 32.64 -30.73
C ASP A 150 -23.10 31.68 -31.26
N TYR A 151 -22.22 31.20 -30.40
CA TYR A 151 -21.14 30.28 -30.78
C TYR A 151 -21.72 28.86 -31.03
N GLU A 152 -21.68 28.44 -32.28
CA GLU A 152 -21.92 27.06 -32.67
C GLU A 152 -20.60 26.29 -32.81
N ARG A 153 -20.56 25.11 -32.26
CA ARG A 153 -19.39 24.23 -32.44
C ARG A 153 -19.36 23.73 -33.88
N PRO A 154 -18.13 23.63 -34.48
CA PRO A 154 -17.99 22.94 -35.75
C PRO A 154 -18.57 21.52 -35.71
N PRO A 155 -19.09 21.02 -36.83
CA PRO A 155 -19.62 19.65 -36.91
C PRO A 155 -18.60 18.62 -36.46
N ARG A 156 -19.09 17.54 -35.86
CA ARG A 156 -18.27 16.47 -35.31
C ARG A 156 -17.30 15.88 -36.36
N GLU A 157 -17.73 15.85 -37.60
CA GLU A 157 -16.99 15.28 -38.73
C GLU A 157 -15.73 16.07 -39.10
N GLU A 158 -15.65 17.31 -38.67
CA GLU A 158 -14.46 18.15 -38.88
C GLU A 158 -13.30 17.82 -37.92
N PHE A 159 -13.59 17.01 -36.88
CA PHE A 159 -12.58 16.64 -35.89
C PHE A 159 -12.15 15.19 -36.02
N ARG A 160 -10.90 14.93 -35.66
CA ARG A 160 -10.38 13.55 -35.53
C ARG A 160 -10.62 13.06 -34.12
N TYR A 161 -11.46 12.06 -33.96
CA TYR A 161 -11.74 11.44 -32.68
C TYR A 161 -10.93 10.16 -32.48
N VAL A 162 -10.55 9.91 -31.23
CA VAL A 162 -9.98 8.61 -30.84
C VAL A 162 -11.08 7.55 -30.97
N PRO A 163 -10.80 6.38 -31.56
CA PRO A 163 -11.75 5.28 -31.63
C PRO A 163 -12.27 4.88 -30.26
N ASP A 164 -13.57 4.63 -30.17
CA ASP A 164 -14.19 4.13 -28.92
C ASP A 164 -14.04 2.62 -28.80
N VAL A 165 -12.82 2.17 -28.49
CA VAL A 165 -12.52 0.76 -28.28
C VAL A 165 -13.28 0.19 -27.06
N ALA A 166 -13.67 1.03 -26.10
CA ALA A 166 -14.41 0.58 -24.93
C ALA A 166 -15.80 0.06 -25.31
N ALA A 167 -16.48 0.71 -26.26
CA ALA A 167 -17.77 0.25 -26.78
C ALA A 167 -17.68 -1.14 -27.43
N GLU A 168 -16.60 -1.42 -28.15
CA GLU A 168 -16.38 -2.74 -28.77
C GLU A 168 -16.18 -3.86 -27.71
N LEU A 169 -15.51 -3.54 -26.60
CA LEU A 169 -15.29 -4.48 -25.50
C LEU A 169 -16.58 -4.81 -24.74
N GLU A 170 -17.51 -3.88 -24.65
CA GLU A 170 -18.82 -4.10 -24.02
C GLU A 170 -19.75 -4.99 -24.86
N VAL A 171 -19.76 -4.79 -26.17
CA VAL A 171 -20.48 -5.67 -27.11
C VAL A 171 -19.98 -7.10 -27.05
N GLY A 172 -18.66 -7.29 -26.95
CA GLY A 172 -18.03 -8.61 -26.77
C GLY A 172 -18.44 -9.34 -25.48
N LYS A 173 -18.68 -8.60 -24.38
CA LYS A 173 -19.15 -9.16 -23.11
C LYS A 173 -20.64 -9.57 -23.16
N GLN A 174 -21.47 -8.82 -23.85
CA GLN A 174 -22.90 -9.14 -24.00
C GLN A 174 -23.13 -10.37 -24.90
N SER A 175 -22.37 -10.52 -25.96
CA SER A 175 -22.44 -11.68 -26.85
C SER A 175 -22.00 -12.99 -26.15
N LYS A 176 -20.97 -12.94 -25.28
CA LYS A 176 -20.55 -14.08 -24.47
C LYS A 176 -21.57 -14.47 -23.39
N LYS A 177 -22.28 -13.50 -22.79
CA LYS A 177 -23.36 -13.78 -21.82
C LYS A 177 -24.58 -14.41 -22.50
N LYS A 178 -24.95 -13.99 -23.71
CA LYS A 178 -26.05 -14.60 -24.50
C LYS A 178 -25.75 -16.04 -24.94
N LYS A 179 -24.49 -16.36 -25.31
CA LYS A 179 -24.06 -17.73 -25.66
C LYS A 179 -24.04 -18.67 -24.45
N LYS A 180 -23.74 -18.19 -23.26
CA LYS A 180 -23.78 -19.02 -22.03
C LYS A 180 -25.21 -19.31 -21.55
N LYS A 181 -26.19 -18.42 -21.83
CA LYS A 181 -27.60 -18.66 -21.49
C LYS A 181 -28.34 -19.60 -22.46
N LYS A 182 -27.79 -19.82 -23.65
CA LYS A 182 -28.37 -20.76 -24.64
C LYS A 182 -27.79 -22.20 -24.51
N LYS A 183 -26.83 -22.42 -23.61
CA LYS A 183 -26.21 -23.75 -23.38
C LYS A 183 -26.57 -24.33 -22.00
N LYS A 184 -27.51 -23.74 -21.30
CA LYS A 184 -28.21 -24.28 -20.15
C LYS A 184 -29.67 -24.50 -20.53
#